data_d7773634196cbbcee5d263522ec9b225
#
_entry.id   d7773634196cbbcee5d263522ec9b225
#
_cell.length_a   1.000
_cell.length_b   1.000
_cell.length_c   1.000
_cell.angle_alpha   90.00
_cell.angle_beta   90.00
_cell.angle_gamma   90.00
#
_symmetry.space_group_name_H-M   'P 1'
#
loop_
_entity.id
_entity.type
_entity.pdbx_description
1 polymer ?
#
loop_
_entity_poly.entity_id
_entity_poly.type
_entity_poly.pdbx_seq_one_letter_code
_entity_poly.pdbx_strand_id
1 'polypeptide(L)'
;MNHIKRLIIPALCASAVFGAGCSAQSTDEATEINAPTVTTGSESSMTEAAQTRAVETTVEDAAFADKDFYVSGITDDIFKRMEGYSYSDDCEISWDELRYVHVLHKDIDGVTHEGELVCNRRIASDLLEIFEELYEKSYPIEKMVLVDEYGADDEMSMRDNNSSGFNFRYISGTENVSMHGKGLAVDINPLYNPFVTYNYDTEEWYVEPDTAWDYVDREGEFPYKIEEDDLCVRLFKEHGFDWGGDWIEEQDYQHFEKTL
;
A
#
# COMPACT_ATOMS: atom_id res chain seq x y z
N MET A 1 -6.35 0.34 35.42
CA MET A 1 -5.90 -1.07 35.36
C MET A 1 -6.58 -1.65 34.14
N ASN A 2 -5.95 -1.48 32.98
CA ASN A 2 -6.49 -1.92 31.69
C ASN A 2 -6.00 -3.33 31.44
N HIS A 3 -6.93 -4.28 31.41
CA HIS A 3 -6.64 -5.62 30.97
C HIS A 3 -6.68 -5.64 29.44
N ILE A 4 -5.50 -5.57 28.83
CA ILE A 4 -5.30 -5.93 27.41
C ILE A 4 -5.65 -7.41 27.32
N LYS A 5 -6.77 -7.72 26.68
CA LYS A 5 -7.10 -9.11 26.31
C LYS A 5 -6.13 -9.51 25.19
N ARG A 6 -5.15 -10.32 25.54
CA ARG A 6 -4.24 -10.92 24.55
C ARG A 6 -5.04 -11.71 23.53
N LEU A 7 -4.87 -11.34 22.28
CA LEU A 7 -5.37 -12.09 21.15
C LEU A 7 -4.62 -13.45 21.14
N ILE A 8 -5.28 -14.53 21.55
CA ILE A 8 -4.74 -15.89 21.44
C ILE A 8 -5.30 -16.45 20.13
N ILE A 9 -4.51 -16.41 19.07
CA ILE A 9 -4.83 -17.09 17.81
C ILE A 9 -4.57 -18.58 18.03
N PRO A 10 -5.57 -19.48 17.90
CA PRO A 10 -5.32 -20.90 17.97
C PRO A 10 -4.56 -21.36 16.72
N ALA A 11 -3.34 -21.85 16.90
CA ALA A 11 -2.56 -22.48 15.83
C ALA A 11 -3.34 -23.70 15.30
N LEU A 12 -3.82 -23.62 14.08
CA LEU A 12 -4.47 -24.71 13.37
C LEU A 12 -3.38 -25.65 12.85
N CYS A 13 -3.14 -26.77 13.56
CA CYS A 13 -2.29 -27.87 13.11
C CYS A 13 -2.98 -28.60 11.95
N ALA A 14 -2.52 -28.37 10.73
CA ALA A 14 -2.87 -29.18 9.58
C ALA A 14 -2.06 -30.49 9.59
N SER A 15 -2.72 -31.58 9.89
CA SER A 15 -2.14 -32.93 9.81
C SER A 15 -2.10 -33.42 8.36
N ALA A 16 -0.90 -33.50 7.78
CA ALA A 16 -0.69 -34.10 6.48
C ALA A 16 -0.74 -35.63 6.59
N VAL A 17 -1.66 -36.26 5.85
CA VAL A 17 -1.72 -37.70 5.66
C VAL A 17 -0.86 -38.10 4.47
N PHE A 18 0.20 -38.87 4.74
CA PHE A 18 1.02 -39.54 3.73
C PHE A 18 0.29 -40.72 3.11
N GLY A 19 0.13 -40.72 1.79
CA GLY A 19 -0.25 -41.89 1.00
C GLY A 19 0.92 -42.30 0.12
N ALA A 20 1.45 -43.50 0.38
CA ALA A 20 2.52 -44.12 -0.39
C ALA A 20 1.95 -44.90 -1.60
N GLY A 21 2.69 -44.92 -2.70
CA GLY A 21 2.37 -45.74 -3.87
C GLY A 21 3.41 -45.73 -4.97
N CYS A 22 4.36 -46.64 -4.88
CA CYS A 22 5.07 -47.49 -5.88
C CYS A 22 5.36 -47.01 -7.31
N SER A 23 6.62 -46.93 -7.58
CA SER A 23 7.52 -47.59 -8.57
C SER A 23 7.10 -47.77 -10.04
N ALA A 24 7.99 -47.35 -10.96
CA ALA A 24 8.57 -48.18 -12.02
C ALA A 24 9.78 -47.50 -12.68
N GLN A 25 10.78 -48.33 -13.00
CA GLN A 25 12.09 -48.07 -13.52
C GLN A 25 12.12 -47.96 -15.07
N SER A 26 13.20 -47.41 -15.52
CA SER A 26 14.14 -47.77 -16.64
C SER A 26 14.19 -46.67 -17.71
N THR A 27 15.28 -46.36 -18.41
CA THR A 27 16.65 -46.89 -18.65
C THR A 27 17.42 -45.82 -19.39
N ASP A 28 18.71 -45.82 -19.17
CA ASP A 28 19.87 -45.28 -19.90
C ASP A 28 19.69 -44.71 -21.34
N GLU A 29 20.37 -43.61 -21.64
CA GLU A 29 21.44 -43.60 -22.63
C GLU A 29 22.30 -42.35 -22.57
N ALA A 30 23.61 -42.57 -22.42
CA ALA A 30 24.67 -41.58 -22.48
C ALA A 30 25.05 -41.30 -23.92
N THR A 31 25.37 -40.05 -24.25
CA THR A 31 26.26 -39.75 -25.38
C THR A 31 27.15 -38.56 -25.02
N GLU A 32 28.40 -38.83 -24.76
CA GLU A 32 29.51 -37.90 -24.84
C GLU A 32 29.62 -37.37 -26.27
N ILE A 33 30.10 -36.14 -26.45
CA ILE A 33 31.22 -35.78 -27.32
C ILE A 33 31.62 -34.30 -27.20
N ASN A 34 32.89 -34.09 -26.83
CA ASN A 34 33.88 -33.08 -27.21
C ASN A 34 33.72 -31.59 -26.93
N ALA A 35 34.64 -31.18 -26.09
CA ALA A 35 35.23 -29.83 -26.10
C ALA A 35 36.18 -29.62 -27.31
N PRO A 36 36.45 -28.39 -27.67
CA PRO A 36 37.86 -27.99 -27.75
C PRO A 36 38.21 -26.68 -27.03
N THR A 37 39.39 -26.68 -26.61
CA THR A 37 40.32 -25.85 -25.88
C THR A 37 40.60 -24.49 -26.51
N VAL A 38 40.76 -23.46 -25.58
CA VAL A 38 41.72 -22.33 -25.55
C VAL A 38 41.60 -21.19 -26.58
N THR A 39 41.46 -19.96 -26.09
CA THR A 39 42.55 -18.96 -26.16
C THR A 39 42.33 -17.82 -25.18
N THR A 40 43.36 -17.50 -24.45
CA THR A 40 43.65 -16.36 -23.59
C THR A 40 43.46 -15.01 -24.28
N GLY A 41 42.94 -14.02 -23.53
CA GLY A 41 43.12 -12.63 -23.91
C GLY A 41 42.25 -11.61 -23.15
N SER A 42 42.90 -10.88 -22.28
CA SER A 42 42.61 -9.52 -21.89
C SER A 42 41.61 -9.27 -20.73
N GLU A 43 42.17 -9.27 -19.54
CA GLU A 43 41.75 -8.38 -18.45
C GLU A 43 41.88 -6.92 -18.91
N SER A 44 40.80 -6.18 -18.90
CA SER A 44 40.71 -4.71 -18.73
C SER A 44 39.41 -4.17 -19.35
N SER A 45 38.33 -4.16 -18.65
CA SER A 45 37.24 -3.19 -18.87
C SER A 45 36.06 -3.27 -17.87
N MET A 46 36.27 -3.77 -16.65
CA MET A 46 35.16 -3.87 -15.66
C MET A 46 35.14 -2.74 -14.59
N THR A 47 36.01 -1.73 -14.72
CA THR A 47 36.08 -0.65 -13.72
C THR A 47 35.41 0.66 -14.16
N GLU A 48 35.11 0.82 -15.45
CA GLU A 48 34.55 2.09 -15.94
C GLU A 48 33.02 2.10 -16.03
N ALA A 49 32.37 0.94 -16.16
CA ALA A 49 30.90 0.83 -16.21
C ALA A 49 30.22 0.94 -14.84
N ALA A 50 30.94 0.60 -13.75
CA ALA A 50 30.41 0.69 -12.39
C ALA A 50 30.47 2.12 -11.82
N GLN A 51 31.43 2.93 -12.26
CA GLN A 51 31.54 4.33 -11.85
C GLN A 51 30.57 5.26 -12.59
N THR A 52 30.21 4.95 -13.82
CA THR A 52 29.25 5.75 -14.59
C THR A 52 27.81 5.56 -14.08
N ARG A 53 27.49 4.37 -13.56
CA ARG A 53 26.14 4.09 -13.03
C ARG A 53 25.86 4.71 -11.67
N ALA A 54 26.90 4.92 -10.84
CA ALA A 54 26.80 5.56 -9.54
C ALA A 54 26.72 7.10 -9.63
N VAL A 55 27.14 7.69 -10.76
CA VAL A 55 27.09 9.15 -11.00
C VAL A 55 25.75 9.55 -11.63
N GLU A 56 25.11 8.67 -12.40
CA GLU A 56 23.78 8.95 -12.98
C GLU A 56 22.68 8.95 -11.92
N THR A 57 22.73 8.08 -10.92
CA THR A 57 21.71 8.02 -9.85
C THR A 57 21.69 9.26 -8.95
N THR A 58 22.83 9.94 -8.78
CA THR A 58 22.92 11.16 -7.96
C THR A 58 22.54 12.45 -8.70
N VAL A 59 22.38 12.42 -10.01
CA VAL A 59 21.99 13.58 -10.83
C VAL A 59 20.47 13.56 -11.08
N GLU A 60 19.82 12.41 -11.08
CA GLU A 60 18.36 12.29 -11.18
C GLU A 60 17.68 12.72 -9.86
N ASP A 61 18.21 12.32 -8.69
CA ASP A 61 17.69 12.76 -7.38
C ASP A 61 17.73 14.30 -7.17
N ALA A 62 18.61 15.02 -7.86
CA ALA A 62 18.70 16.47 -7.77
C ALA A 62 17.78 17.23 -8.74
N ALA A 63 17.15 16.56 -9.71
CA ALA A 63 16.30 17.18 -10.71
C ALA A 63 14.81 17.23 -10.32
N PHE A 64 14.40 16.49 -9.28
CA PHE A 64 13.01 16.36 -8.87
C PHE A 64 12.52 17.39 -7.85
N ALA A 65 13.37 18.25 -7.33
CA ALA A 65 13.11 19.04 -6.11
C ALA A 65 12.07 20.18 -6.20
N ASP A 66 11.41 20.46 -7.35
CA ASP A 66 10.55 21.65 -7.43
C ASP A 66 9.22 21.50 -8.22
N LYS A 67 8.84 20.28 -8.64
CA LYS A 67 7.58 20.03 -9.37
C LYS A 67 6.79 18.82 -8.90
N ASP A 68 7.28 18.11 -7.92
CA ASP A 68 6.86 16.75 -7.65
C ASP A 68 5.85 16.64 -6.50
N PHE A 69 5.58 17.75 -5.80
CA PHE A 69 4.56 17.87 -4.77
C PHE A 69 3.63 19.03 -5.12
N TYR A 70 2.39 18.72 -5.50
CA TYR A 70 1.41 19.76 -5.79
C TYR A 70 -0.03 19.29 -5.57
N VAL A 71 -0.90 20.28 -5.34
CA VAL A 71 -2.34 20.12 -5.32
C VAL A 71 -2.94 20.85 -6.52
N SER A 72 -3.86 20.22 -7.22
CA SER A 72 -4.62 20.84 -8.30
C SER A 72 -6.11 20.57 -8.20
N GLY A 73 -6.90 21.32 -8.96
CA GLY A 73 -8.28 20.91 -9.24
C GLY A 73 -8.30 19.63 -10.09
N ILE A 74 -9.43 18.92 -10.07
CA ILE A 74 -9.64 17.76 -10.94
C ILE A 74 -9.71 18.26 -12.39
N THR A 75 -8.77 17.83 -13.22
CA THR A 75 -8.77 18.14 -14.66
C THR A 75 -9.69 17.19 -15.42
N ASP A 76 -10.04 17.54 -16.67
CA ASP A 76 -10.86 16.68 -17.52
C ASP A 76 -10.22 15.29 -17.72
N ASP A 77 -8.88 15.20 -17.74
CA ASP A 77 -8.19 13.93 -17.92
C ASP A 77 -8.23 13.06 -16.67
N ILE A 78 -8.09 13.66 -15.48
CA ILE A 78 -8.25 12.97 -14.20
C ILE A 78 -9.71 12.55 -14.04
N PHE A 79 -10.66 13.44 -14.32
CA PHE A 79 -12.09 13.14 -14.22
C PHE A 79 -12.48 11.93 -15.07
N LYS A 80 -11.99 11.82 -16.30
CA LYS A 80 -12.25 10.66 -17.18
C LYS A 80 -11.76 9.33 -16.61
N ARG A 81 -10.72 9.34 -15.78
CA ARG A 81 -10.24 8.13 -15.08
C ARG A 81 -11.17 7.73 -13.95
N MET A 82 -11.82 8.71 -13.31
CA MET A 82 -12.70 8.53 -12.15
C MET A 82 -14.15 8.27 -12.51
N GLU A 83 -14.63 8.82 -13.64
CA GLU A 83 -16.05 8.79 -14.06
C GLU A 83 -16.53 7.35 -14.24
N GLY A 84 -17.57 6.97 -13.51
CA GLY A 84 -18.14 5.63 -13.51
C GLY A 84 -17.34 4.60 -12.67
N TYR A 85 -16.27 5.03 -12.01
CA TYR A 85 -15.46 4.25 -11.07
C TYR A 85 -15.56 4.88 -9.69
N SER A 86 -14.45 5.45 -9.16
CA SER A 86 -14.45 6.10 -7.85
C SER A 86 -15.43 7.28 -7.77
N TYR A 87 -15.75 7.91 -8.89
CA TYR A 87 -16.80 8.92 -9.05
C TYR A 87 -17.98 8.32 -9.79
N SER A 88 -18.79 7.53 -9.06
CA SER A 88 -19.97 6.85 -9.59
C SER A 88 -21.13 7.81 -9.88
N ASP A 89 -22.13 7.37 -10.64
CA ASP A 89 -23.30 8.19 -11.05
C ASP A 89 -24.13 8.69 -9.86
N ASP A 90 -24.08 8.03 -8.73
CA ASP A 90 -24.77 8.37 -7.48
C ASP A 90 -23.90 9.17 -6.50
N CYS A 91 -22.71 9.59 -6.92
CA CYS A 91 -21.81 10.38 -6.09
C CYS A 91 -22.44 11.73 -5.70
N GLU A 92 -22.60 11.95 -4.40
CA GLU A 92 -23.19 13.17 -3.84
C GLU A 92 -22.18 14.30 -3.66
N ILE A 93 -20.88 14.01 -3.79
CA ILE A 93 -19.81 14.99 -3.61
C ILE A 93 -19.60 15.74 -4.92
N SER A 94 -19.66 17.07 -4.88
CA SER A 94 -19.31 17.85 -6.06
C SER A 94 -17.82 17.69 -6.38
N TRP A 95 -17.50 17.42 -7.65
CA TRP A 95 -16.11 17.32 -8.10
C TRP A 95 -15.29 18.59 -7.84
N ASP A 96 -15.93 19.77 -7.74
CA ASP A 96 -15.31 21.02 -7.31
C ASP A 96 -14.77 20.97 -5.86
N GLU A 97 -15.29 20.07 -5.04
CA GLU A 97 -14.81 19.84 -3.68
C GLU A 97 -13.61 18.87 -3.62
N LEU A 98 -13.31 18.19 -4.72
CA LEU A 98 -12.20 17.28 -4.81
C LEU A 98 -10.93 17.98 -5.31
N ARG A 99 -9.79 17.44 -4.92
CA ARG A 99 -8.46 17.85 -5.36
C ARG A 99 -7.63 16.62 -5.71
N TYR A 100 -6.87 16.78 -6.77
CA TYR A 100 -5.80 15.86 -7.10
C TYR A 100 -4.54 16.29 -6.36
N VAL A 101 -3.90 15.35 -5.71
CA VAL A 101 -2.64 15.53 -4.96
C VAL A 101 -1.61 14.65 -5.61
N HIS A 102 -0.55 15.25 -6.13
CA HIS A 102 0.61 14.56 -6.68
C HIS A 102 1.76 14.65 -5.69
N VAL A 103 2.41 13.53 -5.43
CA VAL A 103 3.49 13.41 -4.47
C VAL A 103 4.57 12.45 -5.00
N LEU A 104 5.74 12.47 -4.36
CA LEU A 104 6.70 11.38 -4.47
C LEU A 104 6.63 10.51 -3.21
N HIS A 105 6.87 9.23 -3.35
CA HIS A 105 7.05 8.30 -2.24
C HIS A 105 8.24 7.37 -2.48
N LYS A 106 8.72 6.72 -1.44
CA LYS A 106 9.78 5.73 -1.53
C LYS A 106 9.25 4.38 -1.08
N ASP A 107 9.65 3.33 -1.78
CA ASP A 107 9.41 1.97 -1.34
C ASP A 107 10.42 1.56 -0.24
N ILE A 108 10.32 0.30 0.21
CA ILE A 108 11.19 -0.23 1.27
C ILE A 108 12.66 -0.32 0.86
N ASP A 109 12.94 -0.38 -0.44
CA ASP A 109 14.30 -0.38 -1.00
C ASP A 109 14.84 1.05 -1.16
N GLY A 110 14.04 2.07 -0.84
CA GLY A 110 14.36 3.48 -0.96
C GLY A 110 14.28 4.02 -2.39
N VAL A 111 13.63 3.28 -3.29
CA VAL A 111 13.39 3.72 -4.68
C VAL A 111 12.26 4.74 -4.69
N THR A 112 12.48 5.88 -5.34
CA THR A 112 11.47 6.93 -5.50
C THR A 112 10.49 6.57 -6.61
N HIS A 113 9.20 6.77 -6.33
CA HIS A 113 8.07 6.61 -7.23
C HIS A 113 7.20 7.87 -7.24
N GLU A 114 6.50 8.09 -8.36
CA GLU A 114 5.42 9.07 -8.41
C GLU A 114 4.17 8.48 -7.74
N GLY A 115 3.49 9.28 -6.91
CA GLY A 115 2.26 8.94 -6.24
C GLY A 115 1.14 9.91 -6.55
N GLU A 116 -0.08 9.43 -6.55
CA GLU A 116 -1.27 10.24 -6.81
C GLU A 116 -2.45 9.84 -5.92
N LEU A 117 -3.16 10.85 -5.43
CA LEU A 117 -4.37 10.71 -4.63
C LEU A 117 -5.44 11.70 -5.11
N VAL A 118 -6.69 11.35 -4.88
CA VAL A 118 -7.79 12.31 -4.87
C VAL A 118 -8.34 12.41 -3.45
N CYS A 119 -8.60 13.63 -3.00
CA CYS A 119 -9.15 13.88 -1.67
C CYS A 119 -10.06 15.12 -1.66
N ASN A 120 -10.75 15.37 -0.56
CA ASN A 120 -11.48 16.61 -0.36
C ASN A 120 -10.52 17.79 -0.25
N ARG A 121 -10.89 18.93 -0.85
CA ARG A 121 -10.08 20.20 -0.82
C ARG A 121 -9.74 20.66 0.59
N ARG A 122 -10.50 20.23 1.60
CA ARG A 122 -10.31 20.65 2.99
C ARG A 122 -9.14 19.99 3.69
N ILE A 123 -8.68 18.84 3.15
CA ILE A 123 -7.55 18.10 3.69
C ILE A 123 -6.35 18.04 2.71
N ALA A 124 -6.50 18.58 1.50
CA ALA A 124 -5.49 18.45 0.45
C ALA A 124 -4.13 19.07 0.81
N SER A 125 -4.12 20.23 1.49
CA SER A 125 -2.86 20.85 1.95
C SER A 125 -2.21 20.06 3.08
N ASP A 126 -3.02 19.51 4.01
CA ASP A 126 -2.50 18.67 5.09
C ASP A 126 -1.84 17.42 4.53
N LEU A 127 -2.48 16.75 3.56
CA LEU A 127 -1.91 15.57 2.91
C LEU A 127 -0.62 15.89 2.17
N LEU A 128 -0.56 17.02 1.46
CA LEU A 128 0.66 17.43 0.77
C LEU A 128 1.83 17.57 1.75
N GLU A 129 1.64 18.29 2.86
CA GLU A 129 2.65 18.51 3.89
C GLU A 129 3.08 17.20 4.55
N ILE A 130 2.12 16.31 4.84
CA ILE A 130 2.38 14.97 5.42
C ILE A 130 3.26 14.15 4.45
N PHE A 131 2.88 14.04 3.19
CA PHE A 131 3.62 13.23 2.23
C PHE A 131 4.99 13.80 1.87
N GLU A 132 5.15 15.13 1.85
CA GLU A 132 6.47 15.76 1.73
C GLU A 132 7.38 15.33 2.88
N GLU A 133 6.92 15.38 4.13
CA GLU A 133 7.74 14.98 5.27
C GLU A 133 8.00 13.46 5.29
N LEU A 134 7.02 12.63 4.96
CA LEU A 134 7.22 11.17 4.83
C LEU A 134 8.29 10.85 3.78
N TYR A 135 8.25 11.51 2.63
CA TYR A 135 9.25 11.35 1.57
C TYR A 135 10.65 11.79 2.02
N GLU A 136 10.78 12.97 2.65
CA GLU A 136 12.04 13.48 3.17
C GLU A 136 12.67 12.57 4.21
N LYS A 137 11.84 11.93 5.05
CA LYS A 137 12.29 10.96 6.06
C LYS A 137 12.49 9.56 5.51
N SER A 138 12.26 9.36 4.20
CA SER A 138 12.32 8.06 3.55
C SER A 138 11.42 7.02 4.21
N TYR A 139 10.21 7.45 4.60
CA TYR A 139 9.17 6.55 5.10
C TYR A 139 8.67 5.65 3.97
N PRO A 140 8.60 4.33 4.15
CA PRO A 140 8.30 3.43 3.05
C PRO A 140 6.79 3.38 2.77
N ILE A 141 6.42 3.71 1.53
CA ILE A 141 5.09 3.51 0.95
C ILE A 141 5.29 2.73 -0.34
N GLU A 142 4.64 1.57 -0.48
CA GLU A 142 4.92 0.69 -1.61
C GLU A 142 4.32 1.20 -2.91
N LYS A 143 3.06 1.61 -2.87
CA LYS A 143 2.31 2.05 -4.04
C LYS A 143 1.31 3.14 -3.67
N MET A 144 1.07 4.06 -4.61
CA MET A 144 0.10 5.12 -4.46
C MET A 144 -0.41 5.56 -5.84
N VAL A 145 -1.43 4.87 -6.34
CA VAL A 145 -2.13 5.20 -7.59
C VAL A 145 -3.62 5.37 -7.31
N LEU A 146 -4.36 6.01 -8.22
CA LEU A 146 -5.81 6.15 -8.06
C LEU A 146 -6.46 4.76 -7.98
N VAL A 147 -7.44 4.60 -7.10
CA VAL A 147 -8.23 3.35 -6.95
C VAL A 147 -8.92 2.96 -8.26
N ASP A 148 -9.11 3.91 -9.15
CA ASP A 148 -9.68 3.75 -10.49
C ASP A 148 -8.87 2.82 -11.40
N GLU A 149 -7.55 2.68 -11.15
CA GLU A 149 -6.70 1.69 -11.84
C GLU A 149 -7.09 0.24 -11.49
N TYR A 150 -7.84 0.07 -10.41
CA TYR A 150 -8.45 -1.20 -9.97
C TYR A 150 -9.95 -1.26 -10.25
N GLY A 151 -10.49 -0.33 -11.07
CA GLY A 151 -11.92 -0.21 -11.33
C GLY A 151 -12.75 0.21 -10.12
N ALA A 152 -12.15 0.96 -9.18
CA ALA A 152 -12.69 1.35 -7.89
C ALA A 152 -13.02 0.17 -6.95
N ASP A 153 -12.40 -0.99 -7.18
CA ASP A 153 -12.48 -2.15 -6.29
C ASP A 153 -11.45 -2.01 -5.17
N ASP A 154 -11.93 -1.68 -3.96
CA ASP A 154 -11.09 -1.47 -2.78
C ASP A 154 -10.30 -2.74 -2.43
N GLU A 155 -10.95 -3.90 -2.49
CA GLU A 155 -10.30 -5.16 -2.13
C GLU A 155 -9.12 -5.47 -3.08
N MET A 156 -9.28 -5.24 -4.39
CA MET A 156 -8.19 -5.40 -5.35
C MET A 156 -7.06 -4.39 -5.11
N SER A 157 -7.40 -3.14 -4.81
CA SER A 157 -6.45 -2.07 -4.49
C SER A 157 -5.64 -2.41 -3.23
N MET A 158 -6.32 -2.81 -2.15
CA MET A 158 -5.68 -3.18 -0.88
C MET A 158 -4.78 -4.42 -1.00
N ARG A 159 -5.19 -5.45 -1.76
CA ARG A 159 -4.36 -6.64 -2.02
C ARG A 159 -3.05 -6.32 -2.73
N ASP A 160 -3.03 -5.28 -3.55
CA ASP A 160 -1.84 -4.80 -4.25
C ASP A 160 -1.07 -3.74 -3.46
N ASN A 161 -1.35 -3.64 -2.16
CA ASN A 161 -0.76 -2.70 -1.21
C ASN A 161 -0.81 -1.23 -1.66
N ASN A 162 -1.87 -0.87 -2.39
CA ASN A 162 -2.04 0.48 -2.92
C ASN A 162 -2.63 1.43 -1.88
N SER A 163 -1.85 2.41 -1.45
CA SER A 163 -2.32 3.54 -0.63
C SER A 163 -3.30 4.39 -1.45
N SER A 164 -4.46 4.71 -0.91
CA SER A 164 -5.54 5.35 -1.66
C SER A 164 -6.34 6.36 -0.84
N GLY A 165 -7.06 7.24 -1.52
CA GLY A 165 -7.86 8.30 -0.90
C GLY A 165 -9.34 8.18 -1.25
N PHE A 166 -9.84 9.09 -2.12
CA PHE A 166 -11.24 9.16 -2.50
C PHE A 166 -11.70 7.92 -3.27
N ASN A 167 -12.81 7.31 -2.78
CA ASN A 167 -13.57 6.29 -3.47
C ASN A 167 -15.03 6.39 -2.98
N PHE A 168 -15.95 6.85 -3.85
CA PHE A 168 -17.34 7.05 -3.43
C PHE A 168 -18.02 5.72 -3.18
N ARG A 169 -18.38 5.48 -1.93
CA ARG A 169 -19.17 4.33 -1.49
C ARG A 169 -19.88 4.61 -0.16
N TYR A 170 -20.94 3.87 0.07
CA TYR A 170 -21.59 3.85 1.37
C TYR A 170 -20.89 2.85 2.31
N ILE A 171 -20.97 3.11 3.61
CA ILE A 171 -20.55 2.15 4.63
C ILE A 171 -21.45 0.91 4.51
N SER A 172 -20.86 -0.27 4.47
CA SER A 172 -21.57 -1.53 4.24
C SER A 172 -22.79 -1.69 5.17
N GLY A 173 -23.95 -1.97 4.56
CA GLY A 173 -25.20 -2.14 5.30
C GLY A 173 -25.86 -0.85 5.81
N THR A 174 -25.38 0.33 5.42
CA THR A 174 -25.91 1.65 5.82
C THR A 174 -26.18 2.54 4.61
N GLU A 175 -26.87 3.68 4.84
CA GLU A 175 -27.04 4.76 3.86
C GLU A 175 -26.02 5.91 4.11
N ASN A 176 -25.02 5.72 4.99
CA ASN A 176 -24.02 6.72 5.28
C ASN A 176 -22.85 6.60 4.28
N VAL A 177 -22.47 7.70 3.67
CA VAL A 177 -21.28 7.79 2.83
C VAL A 177 -20.04 7.60 3.70
N SER A 178 -19.12 6.72 3.27
CA SER A 178 -17.86 6.48 3.97
C SER A 178 -16.96 7.72 4.00
N MET A 179 -15.94 7.73 4.86
CA MET A 179 -14.98 8.85 4.88
C MET A 179 -14.16 8.92 3.59
N HIS A 180 -13.83 7.76 2.97
CA HIS A 180 -13.30 7.71 1.61
C HIS A 180 -14.26 8.29 0.58
N GLY A 181 -15.56 7.95 0.68
CA GLY A 181 -16.59 8.50 -0.18
C GLY A 181 -16.77 10.02 -0.06
N LYS A 182 -16.40 10.61 1.08
CA LYS A 182 -16.34 12.06 1.29
C LYS A 182 -14.99 12.67 0.89
N GLY A 183 -14.00 11.86 0.55
CA GLY A 183 -12.61 12.27 0.31
C GLY A 183 -11.88 12.73 1.58
N LEU A 184 -12.31 12.31 2.75
CA LEU A 184 -11.80 12.73 4.05
C LEU A 184 -10.98 11.64 4.77
N ALA A 185 -10.64 10.58 4.06
CA ALA A 185 -9.80 9.49 4.54
C ALA A 185 -8.73 9.10 3.53
N VAL A 186 -7.66 8.50 4.05
CA VAL A 186 -6.55 7.92 3.29
C VAL A 186 -6.13 6.62 3.95
N ASP A 187 -5.91 5.57 3.15
CA ASP A 187 -5.32 4.32 3.59
C ASP A 187 -3.86 4.23 3.14
N ILE A 188 -2.99 3.81 4.05
CA ILE A 188 -1.54 3.70 3.82
C ILE A 188 -1.10 2.25 3.97
N ASN A 189 -0.44 1.70 2.92
CA ASN A 189 0.10 0.33 2.89
C ASN A 189 -0.92 -0.73 3.38
N PRO A 190 -2.12 -0.82 2.76
CA PRO A 190 -3.27 -1.54 3.31
C PRO A 190 -3.08 -3.05 3.46
N LEU A 191 -2.31 -3.70 2.58
CA LEU A 191 -2.05 -5.13 2.68
C LEU A 191 -1.37 -5.50 4.01
N TYR A 192 -0.42 -4.67 4.45
CA TYR A 192 0.35 -4.90 5.68
C TYR A 192 -0.34 -4.31 6.92
N ASN A 193 -1.37 -3.50 6.74
CA ASN A 193 -2.08 -2.79 7.81
C ASN A 193 -3.59 -3.00 7.70
N PRO A 194 -4.07 -4.26 7.83
CA PRO A 194 -5.46 -4.59 7.54
C PRO A 194 -6.45 -3.94 8.50
N PHE A 195 -7.69 -3.79 8.01
CA PHE A 195 -8.86 -3.72 8.88
C PHE A 195 -9.12 -5.07 9.51
N VAL A 196 -9.36 -5.09 10.83
CA VAL A 196 -9.59 -6.32 11.60
C VAL A 196 -10.76 -6.12 12.57
N THR A 197 -11.76 -6.97 12.49
CA THR A 197 -12.87 -6.98 13.45
C THR A 197 -13.31 -8.41 13.78
N TYR A 198 -13.99 -8.57 14.91
CA TYR A 198 -14.54 -9.84 15.34
C TYR A 198 -16.06 -9.79 15.38
N ASN A 199 -16.72 -10.63 14.60
CA ASN A 199 -18.16 -10.76 14.60
C ASN A 199 -18.60 -11.70 15.73
N TYR A 200 -19.22 -11.15 16.78
CA TYR A 200 -19.66 -11.91 17.95
C TYR A 200 -20.88 -12.82 17.68
N ASP A 201 -21.65 -12.54 16.61
CA ASP A 201 -22.82 -13.34 16.25
C ASP A 201 -22.45 -14.62 15.51
N THR A 202 -21.43 -14.53 14.62
CA THR A 202 -20.91 -15.68 13.83
C THR A 202 -19.70 -16.34 14.49
N GLU A 203 -19.11 -15.71 15.50
CA GLU A 203 -17.86 -16.12 16.16
C GLU A 203 -16.67 -16.16 15.19
N GLU A 204 -16.65 -15.29 14.19
CA GLU A 204 -15.63 -15.26 13.15
C GLU A 204 -14.88 -13.93 13.13
N TRP A 205 -13.59 -13.99 12.79
CA TRP A 205 -12.78 -12.82 12.46
C TRP A 205 -13.06 -12.38 11.03
N TYR A 206 -13.07 -11.07 10.82
CA TYR A 206 -13.13 -10.45 9.51
C TYR A 206 -11.89 -9.60 9.29
N VAL A 207 -11.25 -9.74 8.12
CA VAL A 207 -10.00 -9.08 7.76
C VAL A 207 -10.13 -8.54 6.35
N GLU A 208 -9.82 -7.27 6.15
CA GLU A 208 -9.69 -6.64 4.83
C GLU A 208 -8.31 -6.02 4.67
N PRO A 209 -7.63 -6.28 3.54
CA PRO A 209 -8.00 -7.23 2.49
C PRO A 209 -7.94 -8.69 2.98
N ASP A 210 -8.71 -9.58 2.35
CA ASP A 210 -8.80 -10.99 2.76
C ASP A 210 -7.48 -11.78 2.62
N THR A 211 -6.49 -11.20 1.95
CA THR A 211 -5.13 -11.74 1.82
C THR A 211 -4.20 -11.34 2.96
N ALA A 212 -4.64 -10.47 3.88
CA ALA A 212 -3.78 -9.86 4.91
C ALA A 212 -3.71 -10.64 6.23
N TRP A 213 -4.16 -11.90 6.26
CA TRP A 213 -4.17 -12.72 7.49
C TRP A 213 -2.80 -12.88 8.16
N ASP A 214 -1.72 -12.87 7.39
CA ASP A 214 -0.36 -12.97 7.92
C ASP A 214 0.08 -11.72 8.71
N TYR A 215 -0.66 -10.59 8.56
CA TYR A 215 -0.36 -9.30 9.16
C TYR A 215 -1.31 -8.90 10.31
N VAL A 216 -2.24 -9.79 10.68
CA VAL A 216 -3.18 -9.58 11.80
C VAL A 216 -2.46 -9.63 13.15
N ASP A 217 -1.43 -10.49 13.26
CA ASP A 217 -0.58 -10.54 14.46
C ASP A 217 0.40 -9.38 14.47
N ARG A 218 0.06 -8.33 15.22
CA ARG A 218 0.88 -7.10 15.33
C ARG A 218 2.09 -7.24 16.26
N GLU A 219 2.32 -8.40 16.91
CA GLU A 219 3.55 -8.67 17.67
C GLU A 219 4.75 -9.00 16.75
N GLY A 220 4.47 -9.44 15.49
CA GLY A 220 5.48 -9.78 14.49
C GLY A 220 6.10 -8.56 13.81
N GLU A 221 7.32 -8.74 13.30
CA GLU A 221 8.01 -7.74 12.46
C GLU A 221 7.79 -8.06 10.98
N PHE A 222 7.31 -7.09 10.22
CA PHE A 222 7.11 -7.21 8.78
C PHE A 222 7.23 -5.85 8.08
N PRO A 223 7.45 -5.83 6.75
CA PRO A 223 7.58 -4.58 5.99
C PRO A 223 6.33 -3.70 6.09
N TYR A 224 6.50 -2.40 5.94
CA TYR A 224 5.41 -1.42 5.83
C TYR A 224 4.43 -1.38 7.02
N LYS A 225 4.75 -2.02 8.14
CA LYS A 225 3.93 -2.05 9.35
C LYS A 225 3.77 -0.65 9.92
N ILE A 226 2.54 -0.26 10.25
CA ILE A 226 2.21 0.99 10.95
C ILE A 226 1.91 0.68 12.42
N GLU A 227 2.56 1.38 13.35
CA GLU A 227 2.40 1.22 14.80
C GLU A 227 2.08 2.56 15.46
N GLU A 228 1.64 2.53 16.73
CA GLU A 228 1.22 3.73 17.47
C GLU A 228 2.30 4.83 17.52
N ASP A 229 3.57 4.45 17.63
CA ASP A 229 4.73 5.38 17.70
C ASP A 229 5.30 5.73 16.31
N ASP A 230 4.67 5.27 15.24
CA ASP A 230 5.15 5.43 13.87
C ASP A 230 5.14 6.91 13.42
N LEU A 231 6.10 7.26 12.55
CA LEU A 231 6.20 8.59 11.96
C LEU A 231 4.90 8.97 11.23
N CYS A 232 4.32 8.02 10.47
CA CYS A 232 3.09 8.23 9.72
C CYS A 232 1.94 8.59 10.67
N VAL A 233 1.71 7.78 11.72
CA VAL A 233 0.66 8.03 12.72
C VAL A 233 0.84 9.40 13.39
N ARG A 234 2.07 9.74 13.77
CA ARG A 234 2.37 11.02 14.40
C ARG A 234 2.04 12.19 13.49
N LEU A 235 2.48 12.16 12.22
CA LEU A 235 2.23 13.25 11.27
C LEU A 235 0.74 13.42 10.97
N PHE A 236 0.02 12.34 10.70
CA PHE A 236 -1.42 12.42 10.48
C PHE A 236 -2.15 12.99 11.71
N LYS A 237 -1.82 12.55 12.94
CA LYS A 237 -2.40 13.11 14.17
C LYS A 237 -2.04 14.58 14.39
N GLU A 238 -0.82 15.02 14.09
CA GLU A 238 -0.40 16.43 14.15
C GLU A 238 -1.21 17.33 13.21
N HIS A 239 -1.66 16.78 12.07
CA HIS A 239 -2.56 17.43 11.11
C HIS A 239 -4.06 17.24 11.43
N GLY A 240 -4.39 16.62 12.57
CA GLY A 240 -5.76 16.49 13.08
C GLY A 240 -6.55 15.36 12.45
N PHE A 241 -5.89 14.32 11.97
CA PHE A 241 -6.52 13.07 11.58
C PHE A 241 -6.62 12.12 12.77
N ASP A 242 -7.66 11.31 12.79
CA ASP A 242 -7.80 10.15 13.66
C ASP A 242 -7.21 8.93 12.93
N TRP A 243 -6.59 8.02 13.68
CA TRP A 243 -6.05 6.77 13.16
C TRP A 243 -6.93 5.57 13.58
N GLY A 244 -7.33 4.75 12.61
CA GLY A 244 -8.19 3.58 12.86
C GLY A 244 -7.55 2.50 13.74
N GLY A 245 -6.20 2.47 13.86
CA GLY A 245 -5.52 1.60 14.81
C GLY A 245 -5.76 1.92 16.29
N ASP A 246 -6.26 3.12 16.60
CA ASP A 246 -6.67 3.52 17.97
C ASP A 246 -8.09 3.06 18.33
N TRP A 247 -8.89 2.56 17.39
CA TRP A 247 -10.29 2.17 17.64
C TRP A 247 -10.36 0.95 18.57
N ILE A 248 -11.45 0.78 19.30
CA ILE A 248 -11.52 -0.20 20.41
C ILE A 248 -12.22 -1.50 20.00
N GLU A 249 -13.29 -1.42 19.22
CA GLU A 249 -14.13 -2.57 18.85
C GLU A 249 -13.63 -3.25 17.58
N GLU A 250 -13.03 -2.49 16.72
CA GLU A 250 -12.37 -2.87 15.47
C GLU A 250 -11.06 -2.10 15.35
N GLN A 251 -10.11 -2.56 14.60
CA GLN A 251 -8.89 -1.85 14.28
C GLN A 251 -8.75 -1.75 12.78
N ASP A 252 -8.45 -0.54 12.29
CA ASP A 252 -8.15 -0.29 10.90
C ASP A 252 -6.77 0.37 10.81
N TYR A 253 -5.76 -0.47 10.71
CA TYR A 253 -4.37 -0.03 10.85
C TYR A 253 -3.89 0.80 9.65
N GLN A 254 -4.54 0.68 8.48
CA GLN A 254 -4.24 1.46 7.28
C GLN A 254 -4.85 2.86 7.33
N HIS A 255 -5.97 3.03 8.06
CA HIS A 255 -6.94 4.10 7.90
C HIS A 255 -6.62 5.36 8.70
N PHE A 256 -6.60 6.50 8.02
CA PHE A 256 -6.50 7.83 8.59
C PHE A 256 -7.67 8.69 8.10
N GLU A 257 -8.49 9.23 9.01
CA GLU A 257 -9.63 10.06 8.65
C GLU A 257 -9.66 11.39 9.39
N LYS A 258 -10.25 12.42 8.77
CA LYS A 258 -10.40 13.74 9.38
C LYS A 258 -11.85 14.19 9.39
N THR A 259 -12.43 14.26 10.59
CA THR A 259 -13.75 14.88 10.81
C THR A 259 -13.62 16.41 10.77
N LEU A 260 -14.53 17.11 10.04
CA LEU A 260 -14.47 18.54 9.77
C LEU A 260 -15.61 19.31 10.47
#